data_f42f5d2e9922ca2e0e716e467fb10f37
#
_entry.id   f42f5d2e9922ca2e0e716e467fb10f37
#
_cell.length_a   1.000
_cell.length_b   1.000
_cell.length_c   1.000
_cell.angle_alpha   90.00
_cell.angle_beta   90.00
_cell.angle_gamma   90.00
#
_symmetry.space_group_name_H-M   'P 1'
#
loop_
_entity.id
_entity.type
_entity.pdbx_description
1 polymer ?
#
loop_
_entity_poly.entity_id
_entity_poly.type
_entity_poly.pdbx_seq_one_letter_code
_entity_poly.pdbx_strand_id
1 'polypeptide(L)'
;MRKIFFLLMMALATAGNISAKSNFVKVKDGHFVRDGKPYYYVGTNFWYGAILGSEGQGGNRERLCRELDKMKEMGIDNLRILVGSDGKRGVKTKVEPTLQEAPGVYN
;
A
#
# COMPACT_ATOMS: atom_id res chain seq x y z
N MET A 1 3.61 -24.55 -47.05
CA MET A 1 4.41 -23.79 -46.08
C MET A 1 4.06 -22.31 -46.00
N ARG A 2 3.85 -21.57 -47.10
CA ARG A 2 3.49 -20.11 -47.05
C ARG A 2 2.16 -19.80 -46.36
N LYS A 3 1.14 -20.68 -46.44
CA LYS A 3 -0.18 -20.47 -45.78
C LYS A 3 -0.17 -20.63 -44.28
N ILE A 4 0.72 -21.46 -43.74
CA ILE A 4 0.89 -21.66 -42.29
C ILE A 4 1.58 -20.44 -41.64
N PHE A 5 2.51 -19.81 -42.37
CA PHE A 5 3.19 -18.59 -41.88
C PHE A 5 2.22 -17.39 -41.80
N PHE A 6 1.26 -17.25 -42.70
CA PHE A 6 0.24 -16.20 -42.67
C PHE A 6 -0.74 -16.38 -41.50
N LEU A 7 -1.13 -17.62 -41.19
CA LEU A 7 -1.99 -17.91 -40.04
C LEU A 7 -1.28 -17.66 -38.72
N LEU A 8 0.03 -17.92 -38.59
CA LEU A 8 0.82 -17.64 -37.40
C LEU A 8 1.01 -16.14 -37.16
N MET A 9 1.16 -15.36 -38.26
CA MET A 9 1.29 -13.90 -38.16
C MET A 9 -0.02 -13.21 -37.82
N MET A 10 -1.17 -13.76 -38.24
CA MET A 10 -2.49 -13.26 -37.84
C MET A 10 -2.85 -13.55 -36.37
N ALA A 11 -2.34 -14.65 -35.80
CA ALA A 11 -2.53 -15.00 -34.38
C ALA A 11 -1.72 -14.08 -33.44
N LEU A 12 -0.59 -13.52 -33.90
CA LEU A 12 0.20 -12.57 -33.12
C LEU A 12 -0.41 -11.15 -33.08
N ALA A 13 -1.25 -10.79 -34.07
CA ALA A 13 -1.86 -9.46 -34.15
C ALA A 13 -3.06 -9.29 -33.20
N THR A 14 -3.55 -10.37 -32.57
CA THR A 14 -4.64 -10.34 -31.57
C THR A 14 -4.14 -10.40 -30.14
N ALA A 15 -2.84 -10.19 -29.89
CA ALA A 15 -2.35 -9.85 -28.54
C ALA A 15 -2.94 -8.49 -28.17
N GLY A 16 -4.22 -8.50 -27.82
CA GLY A 16 -4.97 -7.34 -27.39
C GLY A 16 -4.19 -6.63 -26.27
N ASN A 17 -4.14 -5.33 -26.32
CA ASN A 17 -3.65 -4.49 -25.26
C ASN A 17 -4.31 -4.93 -23.94
N ILE A 18 -3.65 -5.76 -23.16
CA ILE A 18 -3.99 -6.01 -21.77
C ILE A 18 -3.62 -4.71 -21.04
N SER A 19 -4.48 -3.72 -21.20
CA SER A 19 -4.42 -2.53 -20.34
C SER A 19 -4.72 -3.04 -18.94
N ALA A 20 -3.70 -3.12 -18.12
CA ALA A 20 -3.87 -3.40 -16.70
C ALA A 20 -4.86 -2.37 -16.16
N LYS A 21 -6.07 -2.82 -15.84
CA LYS A 21 -7.09 -1.97 -15.23
C LYS A 21 -6.48 -1.39 -13.95
N SER A 22 -6.29 -0.09 -13.92
CA SER A 22 -5.76 0.60 -12.76
C SER A 22 -6.77 0.50 -11.62
N ASN A 23 -6.48 -0.31 -10.61
CA ASN A 23 -7.30 -0.46 -9.40
C ASN A 23 -7.14 0.71 -8.41
N PHE A 24 -6.57 1.82 -8.84
CA PHE A 24 -6.42 3.01 -8.01
C PHE A 24 -7.77 3.67 -7.74
N VAL A 25 -7.92 4.17 -6.53
CA VAL A 25 -9.03 5.03 -6.16
C VAL A 25 -8.90 6.36 -6.92
N LYS A 26 -10.00 6.80 -7.50
CA LYS A 26 -10.10 8.06 -8.24
C LYS A 26 -11.17 8.93 -7.61
N VAL A 27 -11.16 10.23 -7.93
CA VAL A 27 -12.24 11.15 -7.58
C VAL A 27 -13.08 11.38 -8.83
N LYS A 28 -14.40 11.19 -8.72
CA LYS A 28 -15.39 11.50 -9.74
C LYS A 28 -16.57 12.19 -9.07
N ASP A 29 -16.93 13.38 -9.56
CA ASP A 29 -18.07 14.17 -9.05
C ASP A 29 -18.01 14.37 -7.51
N GLY A 30 -16.80 14.61 -6.96
CA GLY A 30 -16.59 14.81 -5.52
C GLY A 30 -16.61 13.52 -4.68
N HIS A 31 -16.74 12.34 -5.27
CA HIS A 31 -16.79 11.07 -4.58
C HIS A 31 -15.61 10.16 -4.96
N PHE A 32 -15.18 9.33 -4.02
CA PHE A 32 -14.21 8.28 -4.32
C PHE A 32 -14.87 7.16 -5.12
N VAL A 33 -14.18 6.73 -6.18
CA VAL A 33 -14.58 5.60 -7.02
C VAL A 33 -13.40 4.65 -7.23
N ARG A 34 -13.70 3.35 -7.25
CA ARG A 34 -12.74 2.30 -7.56
C ARG A 34 -13.41 1.33 -8.52
N ASP A 35 -12.75 1.01 -9.63
CA ASP A 35 -13.29 0.15 -10.70
C ASP A 35 -14.66 0.60 -11.23
N GLY A 36 -14.87 1.93 -11.29
CA GLY A 36 -16.13 2.53 -11.76
C GLY A 36 -17.28 2.49 -10.77
N LYS A 37 -17.08 1.98 -9.56
CA LYS A 37 -18.07 1.91 -8.47
C LYS A 37 -17.75 2.91 -7.37
N PRO A 38 -18.75 3.43 -6.64
CA PRO A 38 -18.50 4.21 -5.43
C PRO A 38 -17.61 3.42 -4.46
N TYR A 39 -16.61 4.10 -3.91
CA TYR A 39 -15.70 3.52 -2.93
C TYR A 39 -15.91 4.16 -1.57
N TYR A 40 -16.36 3.38 -0.61
CA TYR A 40 -16.50 3.74 0.78
C TYR A 40 -15.54 2.91 1.61
N TYR A 41 -15.07 3.46 2.73
CA TYR A 41 -14.14 2.77 3.62
C TYR A 41 -14.47 3.07 5.08
N VAL A 42 -14.10 2.14 5.95
CA VAL A 42 -14.07 2.34 7.40
C VAL A 42 -12.60 2.43 7.81
N GLY A 43 -12.19 3.61 8.28
CA GLY A 43 -10.81 3.88 8.59
C GLY A 43 -10.54 4.07 10.08
N THR A 44 -9.30 3.80 10.49
CA THR A 44 -8.83 4.09 11.84
C THR A 44 -7.41 4.65 11.84
N ASN A 45 -7.06 5.35 12.93
CA ASN A 45 -5.69 5.76 13.20
C ASN A 45 -4.91 4.61 13.83
N PHE A 46 -4.00 4.04 13.06
CA PHE A 46 -3.07 3.01 13.51
C PHE A 46 -1.64 3.59 13.52
N TRP A 47 -1.46 4.68 14.25
CA TRP A 47 -0.26 5.51 14.22
C TRP A 47 1.03 4.74 14.53
N TYR A 48 0.98 3.72 15.38
CA TYR A 48 2.13 2.91 15.78
C TYR A 48 2.39 1.69 14.89
N GLY A 49 1.64 1.49 13.82
CA GLY A 49 1.76 0.31 12.95
C GLY A 49 3.15 0.16 12.33
N ALA A 50 3.76 1.25 11.89
CA ALA A 50 5.12 1.24 11.36
C ALA A 50 6.16 0.85 12.43
N ILE A 51 5.95 1.29 13.68
CA ILE A 51 6.82 0.92 14.82
C ILE A 51 6.77 -0.58 15.06
N LEU A 52 5.56 -1.17 15.09
CA LEU A 52 5.40 -2.62 15.25
C LEU A 52 6.04 -3.41 14.10
N GLY A 53 6.04 -2.85 12.89
CA GLY A 53 6.65 -3.47 11.71
C GLY A 53 8.17 -3.39 11.66
N SER A 54 8.79 -2.50 12.44
CA SER A 54 10.23 -2.26 12.44
C SER A 54 11.03 -3.41 13.08
N GLU A 55 12.33 -3.42 12.83
CA GLU A 55 13.28 -4.33 13.49
C GLU A 55 13.88 -3.71 14.76
N GLY A 56 13.63 -2.41 14.98
CA GLY A 56 14.16 -1.66 16.12
C GLY A 56 13.35 -1.81 17.39
N GLN A 57 13.66 -0.95 18.34
CA GLN A 57 12.96 -0.88 19.62
C GLN A 57 11.47 -0.59 19.42
N GLY A 58 10.60 -1.41 20.00
CA GLY A 58 9.16 -1.34 19.84
C GLY A 58 8.61 -2.21 18.70
N GLY A 59 9.49 -2.82 17.89
CA GLY A 59 9.08 -3.76 16.83
C GLY A 59 8.47 -5.02 17.43
N ASN A 60 7.33 -5.44 16.87
CA ASN A 60 6.65 -6.68 17.23
C ASN A 60 5.69 -7.08 16.09
N ARG A 61 6.23 -7.76 15.11
CA ARG A 61 5.48 -8.16 13.91
C ARG A 61 4.34 -9.14 14.22
N GLU A 62 4.50 -9.97 15.23
CA GLU A 62 3.43 -10.89 15.65
C GLU A 62 2.23 -10.10 16.19
N ARG A 63 2.47 -9.10 17.03
CA ARG A 63 1.42 -8.18 17.50
C ARG A 63 0.80 -7.41 16.32
N LEU A 64 1.62 -6.94 15.37
CA LEU A 64 1.14 -6.25 14.18
C LEU A 64 0.13 -7.11 13.42
N CYS A 65 0.47 -8.38 13.16
CA CYS A 65 -0.44 -9.31 12.46
C CYS A 65 -1.75 -9.48 13.23
N ARG A 66 -1.69 -9.76 14.55
CA ARG A 66 -2.89 -9.92 15.36
C ARG A 66 -3.80 -8.69 15.35
N GLU A 67 -3.23 -7.50 15.43
CA GLU A 67 -4.01 -6.25 15.40
C GLU A 67 -4.64 -6.00 14.03
N LEU A 68 -3.91 -6.26 12.94
CA LEU A 68 -4.43 -6.15 11.58
C LEU A 68 -5.57 -7.15 11.32
N ASP A 69 -5.42 -8.39 11.77
CA ASP A 69 -6.47 -9.41 11.65
C ASP A 69 -7.73 -8.98 12.38
N LYS A 70 -7.59 -8.48 13.61
CA LYS A 70 -8.71 -7.98 14.40
C LYS A 70 -9.39 -6.77 13.73
N MET A 71 -8.64 -5.83 13.19
CA MET A 71 -9.19 -4.69 12.45
C MET A 71 -9.98 -5.17 11.23
N LYS A 72 -9.45 -6.13 10.49
CA LYS A 72 -10.12 -6.74 9.35
C LYS A 72 -11.44 -7.43 9.74
N GLU A 73 -11.45 -8.19 10.84
CA GLU A 73 -12.65 -8.80 11.39
C GLU A 73 -13.72 -7.77 11.76
N MET A 74 -13.30 -6.58 12.21
CA MET A 74 -14.18 -5.45 12.53
C MET A 74 -14.63 -4.66 11.29
N GLY A 75 -14.21 -5.03 10.09
CA GLY A 75 -14.56 -4.36 8.84
C GLY A 75 -13.76 -3.09 8.56
N ILE A 76 -12.64 -2.87 9.24
CA ILE A 76 -11.73 -1.76 8.97
C ILE A 76 -10.89 -2.13 7.75
N ASP A 77 -10.94 -1.29 6.73
CA ASP A 77 -10.28 -1.50 5.43
C ASP A 77 -9.38 -0.32 5.00
N ASN A 78 -9.26 0.69 5.86
CA ASN A 78 -8.41 1.85 5.63
C ASN A 78 -7.65 2.22 6.92
N LEU A 79 -6.34 2.42 6.80
CA LEU A 79 -5.49 2.75 7.95
C LEU A 79 -4.72 4.05 7.71
N ARG A 80 -4.74 4.94 8.69
CA ARG A 80 -3.82 6.07 8.76
C ARG A 80 -2.68 5.71 9.69
N ILE A 81 -1.47 5.59 9.15
CA ILE A 81 -0.27 5.28 9.91
C ILE A 81 0.69 6.47 9.94
N LEU A 82 1.48 6.60 11.01
CA LEU A 82 2.70 7.41 10.99
C LEU A 82 3.82 6.55 10.43
N VAL A 83 4.50 7.07 9.40
CA VAL A 83 5.62 6.34 8.77
C VAL A 83 6.89 6.46 9.60
N GLY A 84 6.91 7.34 10.59
CA GLY A 84 8.01 7.59 11.48
C GLY A 84 8.28 9.10 11.61
N SER A 85 9.39 9.45 12.22
CA SER A 85 9.86 10.83 12.32
C SER A 85 11.23 10.98 11.65
N ASP A 86 11.55 12.22 11.26
CA ASP A 86 12.86 12.56 10.72
C ASP A 86 13.79 13.12 11.80
N GLY A 87 15.10 12.88 11.64
CA GLY A 87 16.17 13.42 12.42
C GLY A 87 16.76 12.44 13.44
N LYS A 88 17.74 12.92 14.21
CA LYS A 88 18.53 12.08 15.12
C LYS A 88 17.66 11.34 16.13
N ARG A 89 18.02 10.10 16.42
CA ARG A 89 17.43 9.29 17.49
C ARG A 89 17.58 9.96 18.85
N GLY A 90 16.71 9.58 19.79
CA GLY A 90 16.80 9.99 21.20
C GLY A 90 16.28 11.40 21.49
N VAL A 91 15.66 12.08 20.57
CA VAL A 91 14.97 13.35 20.83
C VAL A 91 13.60 13.07 21.41
N LYS A 92 13.34 13.45 22.66
CA LYS A 92 12.13 13.13 23.45
C LYS A 92 10.79 13.47 22.78
N THR A 93 10.79 14.38 21.82
CA THR A 93 9.56 14.82 21.12
C THR A 93 9.29 14.06 19.82
N LYS A 94 10.11 13.07 19.50
CA LYS A 94 10.01 12.31 18.26
C LYS A 94 9.45 10.91 18.49
N VAL A 95 8.75 10.42 17.48
CA VAL A 95 8.30 9.03 17.44
C VAL A 95 9.49 8.16 17.04
N GLU A 96 9.85 7.21 17.90
CA GLU A 96 10.90 6.23 17.62
C GLU A 96 10.30 4.91 17.10
N PRO A 97 11.00 4.20 16.20
CA PRO A 97 12.27 4.58 15.56
C PRO A 97 12.07 5.69 14.53
N THR A 98 13.10 6.52 14.34
CA THR A 98 13.10 7.51 13.24
C THR A 98 13.23 6.81 11.90
N LEU A 99 12.45 7.22 10.91
CA LEU A 99 12.52 6.67 9.55
C LEU A 99 13.77 7.17 8.82
N GLN A 100 14.10 8.44 8.99
CA GLN A 100 15.26 9.08 8.37
C GLN A 100 16.06 9.81 9.43
N GLU A 101 17.29 9.38 9.68
CA GLU A 101 18.17 9.95 10.71
C GLU A 101 18.90 11.22 10.25
N ALA A 102 19.21 11.30 8.98
CA ALA A 102 19.77 12.45 8.27
C ALA A 102 19.31 12.41 6.81
N PRO A 103 19.40 13.50 6.04
CA PRO A 103 19.01 13.51 4.64
C PRO A 103 19.62 12.35 3.85
N GLY A 104 18.76 11.47 3.31
CA GLY A 104 19.16 10.29 2.55
C GLY A 104 19.63 9.10 3.38
N VAL A 105 19.61 9.17 4.72
CA VAL A 105 19.98 8.06 5.63
C VAL A 105 18.70 7.49 6.27
N TYR A 106 18.25 6.39 5.72
CA TYR A 106 17.01 5.72 6.18
C TYR A 106 17.33 4.57 7.14
N ASN A 107 16.38 4.29 8.05
CA ASN A 107 16.46 3.22 9.03
C ASN A 107 15.66 2.00 8.54
#